data_21086338e1d9574ee89132af78ef4763
#
_entry.id   21086338e1d9574ee89132af78ef4763
#
_cell.length_a   1.000
_cell.length_b   1.000
_cell.length_c   1.000
_cell.angle_alpha   90.00
_cell.angle_beta   90.00
_cell.angle_gamma   90.00
#
_symmetry.space_group_name_H-M   'P 1'
#
loop_
_entity.id
_entity.type
_entity.pdbx_description
1 polymer ?
#
loop_
_entity_poly.entity_id
_entity_poly.type
_entity_poly.pdbx_seq_one_letter_code
_entity_poly.pdbx_strand_id
1 'polypeptide(L)'
;MLAADFAYLAEEVRKTQLGGAEFVHFDVMDNHLVPNLTIGPAVAASLVRATDLPVDVHLQVSDPASLIRPFAEAGVSSITVQPGITRHLHRVVSEIRELGCEAGAVLTPATGPEEIAWILPHLDYVVVMSVELGFGGQGFIEGMVEKVRRVGEVCSLPVEVDGGITASTAPLMVEAGARALVAGSAVFRGDPTEEMRRIIEAGRSAVRRASGG
;
A
#
# COMPACT_ATOMS: atom_id res chain seq x y z
N MET A 1 7.89 2.00 2.87
CA MET A 1 9.26 2.52 3.15
C MET A 1 9.31 3.61 4.22
N LEU A 2 8.18 4.15 4.68
CA LEU A 2 8.11 5.27 5.64
C LEU A 2 8.93 5.07 6.95
N ALA A 3 9.08 3.84 7.42
CA ALA A 3 9.80 3.49 8.63
C ALA A 3 11.28 3.07 8.40
N ALA A 4 11.75 3.07 7.17
CA ALA A 4 13.13 2.75 6.80
C ALA A 4 14.09 3.91 7.07
N ASP A 5 15.38 3.63 7.15
CA ASP A 5 16.39 4.68 7.16
C ASP A 5 16.55 5.28 5.74
N PHE A 6 16.11 6.53 5.58
CA PHE A 6 16.12 7.22 4.29
C PHE A 6 17.53 7.47 3.73
N ALA A 7 18.56 7.45 4.59
CA ALA A 7 19.95 7.54 4.13
C ALA A 7 20.43 6.27 3.42
N TYR A 8 19.75 5.13 3.63
CA TYR A 8 20.15 3.81 3.13
C TYR A 8 19.01 3.07 2.42
N LEU A 9 18.04 3.77 1.81
CA LEU A 9 16.83 3.18 1.23
C LEU A 9 17.09 1.98 0.32
N ALA A 10 18.07 2.05 -0.57
CA ALA A 10 18.41 0.95 -1.48
C ALA A 10 18.91 -0.30 -0.74
N GLU A 11 19.67 -0.11 0.34
CA GLU A 11 20.13 -1.22 1.19
C GLU A 11 18.96 -1.83 1.97
N GLU A 12 18.10 -0.99 2.53
CA GLU A 12 16.90 -1.43 3.25
C GLU A 12 15.97 -2.23 2.33
N VAL A 13 15.73 -1.78 1.10
CA VAL A 13 14.96 -2.53 0.10
C VAL A 13 15.63 -3.87 -0.21
N ARG A 14 16.94 -3.90 -0.40
CA ARG A 14 17.66 -5.16 -0.65
C ARG A 14 17.50 -6.16 0.50
N LYS A 15 17.52 -5.69 1.75
CA LYS A 15 17.28 -6.55 2.93
C LYS A 15 15.86 -7.11 2.93
N THR A 16 14.86 -6.27 2.66
CA THR A 16 13.46 -6.75 2.58
C THR A 16 13.25 -7.73 1.43
N GLN A 17 13.87 -7.49 0.27
CA GLN A 17 13.85 -8.42 -0.87
C GLN A 17 14.46 -9.78 -0.52
N LEU A 18 15.59 -9.82 0.20
CA LEU A 18 16.18 -11.06 0.73
C LEU A 18 15.26 -11.76 1.73
N GLY A 19 14.40 -11.01 2.42
CA GLY A 19 13.36 -11.52 3.29
C GLY A 19 12.13 -12.08 2.55
N GLY A 20 12.02 -11.83 1.24
CA GLY A 20 10.93 -12.31 0.39
C GLY A 20 9.86 -11.25 0.10
N ALA A 21 10.14 -9.95 0.29
CA ALA A 21 9.26 -8.89 -0.17
C ALA A 21 9.02 -8.98 -1.69
N GLU A 22 7.79 -8.75 -2.12
CA GLU A 22 7.37 -8.87 -3.51
C GLU A 22 7.18 -7.51 -4.19
N PHE A 23 7.06 -6.43 -3.42
CA PHE A 23 7.00 -5.04 -3.90
C PHE A 23 7.50 -4.07 -2.83
N VAL A 24 7.73 -2.83 -3.23
CA VAL A 24 8.12 -1.72 -2.34
C VAL A 24 6.99 -0.71 -2.32
N HIS A 25 6.50 -0.35 -1.12
CA HIS A 25 5.45 0.64 -0.94
C HIS A 25 6.00 1.97 -0.43
N PHE A 26 5.59 3.06 -1.09
CA PHE A 26 5.94 4.44 -0.75
C PHE A 26 4.74 5.27 -0.37
N ASP A 27 4.73 5.80 0.86
CA ASP A 27 3.80 6.83 1.31
C ASP A 27 4.33 8.22 0.95
N VAL A 28 3.64 8.90 0.04
CA VAL A 28 3.96 10.26 -0.39
C VAL A 28 3.03 11.24 0.29
N MET A 29 3.58 12.14 1.09
CA MET A 29 2.84 13.09 1.92
C MET A 29 3.33 14.51 1.70
N ASP A 30 2.43 15.48 1.67
CA ASP A 30 2.68 16.88 1.33
C ASP A 30 2.58 17.85 2.52
N ASN A 31 2.36 17.36 3.74
CA ASN A 31 2.09 18.17 4.93
C ASN A 31 0.83 19.05 4.82
N HIS A 32 -0.11 18.71 3.94
CA HIS A 32 -1.41 19.37 3.80
C HIS A 32 -2.56 18.41 4.07
N LEU A 33 -2.59 17.27 3.36
CA LEU A 33 -3.61 16.26 3.59
C LEU A 33 -3.42 15.59 4.96
N VAL A 34 -2.18 15.27 5.30
CA VAL A 34 -1.76 14.67 6.57
C VAL A 34 -0.61 15.51 7.16
N PRO A 35 -0.46 15.60 8.50
CA PRO A 35 0.55 16.44 9.13
C PRO A 35 1.95 15.78 9.10
N ASN A 36 2.37 15.34 7.92
CA ASN A 36 3.68 14.73 7.66
C ASN A 36 4.16 15.08 6.25
N LEU A 37 5.45 15.17 6.06
CA LEU A 37 6.12 15.40 4.77
C LEU A 37 7.13 14.28 4.55
N THR A 38 7.07 13.63 3.38
CA THR A 38 7.94 12.49 3.12
C THR A 38 8.82 12.73 1.88
N ILE A 39 8.63 11.96 0.83
CA ILE A 39 9.49 11.90 -0.34
C ILE A 39 8.74 12.30 -1.62
N GLY A 40 9.49 12.57 -2.67
CA GLY A 40 8.94 12.90 -3.98
C GLY A 40 9.47 12.01 -5.11
N PRO A 41 9.08 12.31 -6.38
CA PRO A 41 9.39 11.49 -7.56
C PRO A 41 10.88 11.23 -7.77
N ALA A 42 11.77 12.15 -7.39
CA ALA A 42 13.22 11.99 -7.55
C ALA A 42 13.78 10.83 -6.69
N VAL A 43 13.24 10.65 -5.47
CA VAL A 43 13.63 9.53 -4.59
C VAL A 43 13.06 8.23 -5.14
N ALA A 44 11.79 8.23 -5.58
CA ALA A 44 11.19 7.06 -6.22
C ALA A 44 11.97 6.63 -7.46
N ALA A 45 12.34 7.56 -8.35
CA ALA A 45 13.17 7.27 -9.53
C ALA A 45 14.55 6.67 -9.17
N SER A 46 15.15 7.12 -8.07
CA SER A 46 16.43 6.57 -7.61
C SER A 46 16.28 5.15 -7.10
N LEU A 47 15.18 4.85 -6.41
CA LEU A 47 14.91 3.52 -5.90
C LEU A 47 14.50 2.53 -7.00
N VAL A 48 13.65 2.95 -7.95
CA VAL A 48 13.30 2.13 -9.12
C VAL A 48 14.55 1.64 -9.86
N ARG A 49 15.58 2.48 -9.96
CA ARG A 49 16.88 2.06 -10.55
C ARG A 49 17.72 1.13 -9.67
N ALA A 50 17.42 1.06 -8.38
CA ALA A 50 18.21 0.31 -7.40
C ALA A 50 17.59 -1.05 -7.03
N THR A 51 16.40 -1.37 -7.51
CA THR A 51 15.70 -2.63 -7.21
C THR A 51 14.98 -3.19 -8.44
N ASP A 52 14.83 -4.52 -8.50
CA ASP A 52 13.98 -5.20 -9.49
C ASP A 52 12.54 -5.37 -8.99
N LEU A 53 12.25 -4.99 -7.74
CA LEU A 53 10.89 -5.07 -7.20
C LEU A 53 10.02 -3.96 -7.80
N PRO A 54 8.74 -4.24 -8.09
CA PRO A 54 7.77 -3.21 -8.43
C PRO A 54 7.69 -2.19 -7.29
N VAL A 55 7.59 -0.91 -7.66
CA VAL A 55 7.44 0.19 -6.71
C VAL A 55 6.01 0.70 -6.79
N ASP A 56 5.31 0.59 -5.68
CA ASP A 56 3.97 1.09 -5.46
C ASP A 56 4.00 2.42 -4.71
N VAL A 57 3.14 3.36 -5.12
CA VAL A 57 3.09 4.71 -4.56
C VAL A 57 1.69 5.04 -4.06
N HIS A 58 1.57 5.34 -2.77
CA HIS A 58 0.36 5.85 -2.15
C HIS A 58 0.44 7.37 -2.01
N LEU A 59 -0.37 8.09 -2.80
CA LEU A 59 -0.40 9.55 -2.78
C LEU A 59 -1.31 10.07 -1.66
N GLN A 60 -0.76 10.33 -0.49
CA GLN A 60 -1.42 10.99 0.64
C GLN A 60 -1.20 12.52 0.56
N VAL A 61 -1.68 13.13 -0.52
CA VAL A 61 -1.45 14.53 -0.87
C VAL A 61 -2.74 15.24 -1.24
N SER A 62 -2.79 16.56 -1.04
CA SER A 62 -3.97 17.39 -1.32
C SER A 62 -4.29 17.56 -2.81
N ASP A 63 -3.28 17.45 -3.68
CA ASP A 63 -3.42 17.48 -5.14
C ASP A 63 -2.69 16.29 -5.80
N PRO A 64 -3.30 15.09 -5.81
CA PRO A 64 -2.66 13.93 -6.43
C PRO A 64 -2.49 14.07 -7.94
N ALA A 65 -3.38 14.81 -8.64
CA ALA A 65 -3.33 14.93 -10.09
C ALA A 65 -2.00 15.53 -10.59
N SER A 66 -1.43 16.48 -9.86
CA SER A 66 -0.14 17.09 -10.21
C SER A 66 1.06 16.16 -10.11
N LEU A 67 0.95 15.05 -9.37
CA LEU A 67 2.03 14.12 -9.08
C LEU A 67 1.97 12.81 -9.86
N ILE A 68 0.83 12.47 -10.51
CA ILE A 68 0.67 11.22 -11.25
C ILE A 68 1.75 11.08 -12.32
N ARG A 69 1.84 12.04 -13.24
CA ARG A 69 2.83 12.00 -14.33
C ARG A 69 4.28 11.95 -13.82
N PRO A 70 4.71 12.81 -12.86
CA PRO A 70 6.05 12.74 -12.31
C PRO A 70 6.41 11.38 -11.69
N PHE A 71 5.49 10.69 -11.02
CA PHE A 71 5.75 9.36 -10.48
C PHE A 71 5.74 8.28 -11.57
N ALA A 72 4.83 8.33 -12.53
CA ALA A 72 4.83 7.41 -13.67
C ALA A 72 6.14 7.52 -14.48
N GLU A 73 6.62 8.75 -14.75
CA GLU A 73 7.90 8.98 -15.42
C GLU A 73 9.11 8.54 -14.56
N ALA A 74 8.97 8.51 -13.25
CA ALA A 74 9.97 7.91 -12.35
C ALA A 74 10.07 6.38 -12.49
N GLY A 75 9.10 5.73 -13.17
CA GLY A 75 9.07 4.29 -13.44
C GLY A 75 8.40 3.47 -12.35
N VAL A 76 7.51 4.06 -11.55
CA VAL A 76 6.73 3.29 -10.57
C VAL A 76 5.73 2.36 -11.27
N SER A 77 5.39 1.26 -10.61
CA SER A 77 4.51 0.22 -11.18
C SER A 77 3.03 0.51 -10.91
N SER A 78 2.73 1.14 -9.80
CA SER A 78 1.35 1.42 -9.37
C SER A 78 1.25 2.74 -8.61
N ILE A 79 0.08 3.36 -8.69
CA ILE A 79 -0.24 4.60 -7.98
C ILE A 79 -1.63 4.49 -7.38
N THR A 80 -1.73 4.78 -6.08
CA THR A 80 -2.98 4.74 -5.33
C THR A 80 -3.37 6.14 -4.87
N VAL A 81 -4.67 6.44 -4.98
CA VAL A 81 -5.24 7.73 -4.60
C VAL A 81 -6.48 7.54 -3.73
N GLN A 82 -6.82 8.55 -2.92
CA GLN A 82 -8.00 8.53 -2.07
C GLN A 82 -9.22 9.14 -2.77
N PRO A 83 -10.39 8.51 -2.70
CA PRO A 83 -11.60 8.98 -3.38
C PRO A 83 -12.00 10.41 -3.03
N GLY A 84 -11.98 10.78 -1.76
CA GLY A 84 -12.49 12.06 -1.26
C GLY A 84 -11.63 13.30 -1.55
N ILE A 85 -10.41 13.12 -2.09
CA ILE A 85 -9.44 14.21 -2.26
C ILE A 85 -9.60 14.92 -3.60
N THR A 86 -10.01 14.20 -4.63
CA THR A 86 -10.22 14.79 -5.95
C THR A 86 -11.69 14.73 -6.36
N ARG A 87 -12.20 15.82 -6.96
CA ARG A 87 -13.53 15.84 -7.56
C ARG A 87 -13.62 15.04 -8.86
N HIS A 88 -12.50 14.68 -9.44
CA HIS A 88 -12.39 14.05 -10.76
C HIS A 88 -11.69 12.69 -10.68
N LEU A 89 -12.06 11.87 -9.70
CA LEU A 89 -11.41 10.59 -9.43
C LEU A 89 -11.30 9.69 -10.67
N HIS A 90 -12.36 9.60 -11.49
CA HIS A 90 -12.32 8.84 -12.75
C HIS A 90 -11.21 9.33 -13.70
N ARG A 91 -11.05 10.65 -13.85
CA ARG A 91 -9.98 11.22 -14.68
C ARG A 91 -8.59 10.86 -14.15
N VAL A 92 -8.41 10.98 -12.83
CA VAL A 92 -7.15 10.66 -12.13
C VAL A 92 -6.77 9.20 -12.34
N VAL A 93 -7.71 8.28 -12.11
CA VAL A 93 -7.52 6.84 -12.32
C VAL A 93 -7.23 6.52 -13.79
N SER A 94 -7.95 7.14 -14.73
CA SER A 94 -7.71 6.95 -16.16
C SER A 94 -6.30 7.41 -16.56
N GLU A 95 -5.84 8.56 -16.06
CA GLU A 95 -4.49 9.07 -16.35
C GLU A 95 -3.40 8.14 -15.82
N ILE A 96 -3.56 7.57 -14.62
CA ILE A 96 -2.62 6.58 -14.07
C ILE A 96 -2.45 5.41 -15.06
N ARG A 97 -3.56 4.86 -15.53
CA ARG A 97 -3.57 3.72 -16.45
C ARG A 97 -3.04 4.08 -17.85
N GLU A 98 -3.37 5.25 -18.37
CA GLU A 98 -2.85 5.76 -19.65
C GLU A 98 -1.33 5.92 -19.62
N LEU A 99 -0.74 6.19 -18.46
CA LEU A 99 0.70 6.26 -18.25
C LEU A 99 1.36 4.90 -18.02
N GLY A 100 0.59 3.80 -18.04
CA GLY A 100 1.09 2.44 -17.92
C GLY A 100 1.29 1.95 -16.49
N CYS A 101 0.75 2.67 -15.49
CA CYS A 101 0.76 2.24 -14.09
C CYS A 101 -0.56 1.54 -13.72
N GLU A 102 -0.51 0.60 -12.80
CA GLU A 102 -1.73 0.08 -12.14
C GLU A 102 -2.34 1.17 -11.25
N ALA A 103 -3.67 1.30 -11.30
CA ALA A 103 -4.41 2.30 -10.56
C ALA A 103 -5.13 1.68 -9.36
N GLY A 104 -4.82 2.17 -8.15
CA GLY A 104 -5.50 1.79 -6.92
C GLY A 104 -6.35 2.91 -6.32
N ALA A 105 -7.34 2.52 -5.52
CA ALA A 105 -8.09 3.44 -4.67
C ALA A 105 -8.02 3.04 -3.20
N VAL A 106 -7.83 4.03 -2.32
CA VAL A 106 -7.65 3.82 -0.89
C VAL A 106 -8.94 4.05 -0.13
N LEU A 107 -9.33 3.07 0.68
CA LEU A 107 -10.38 3.18 1.68
C LEU A 107 -9.75 3.41 3.07
N THR A 108 -9.95 4.61 3.61
CA THR A 108 -9.51 4.98 4.97
C THR A 108 -10.39 4.29 6.02
N PRO A 109 -10.05 4.30 7.32
CA PRO A 109 -10.93 3.73 8.34
C PRO A 109 -12.37 4.26 8.31
N ALA A 110 -12.57 5.51 7.89
CA ALA A 110 -13.86 6.19 7.86
C ALA A 110 -14.67 5.99 6.57
N THR A 111 -14.07 5.48 5.47
CA THR A 111 -14.72 5.38 4.15
C THR A 111 -15.08 3.94 3.80
N GLY A 112 -16.22 3.72 3.15
CA GLY A 112 -16.69 2.40 2.74
C GLY A 112 -16.49 2.10 1.25
N PRO A 113 -16.71 0.85 0.80
CA PRO A 113 -16.57 0.47 -0.59
C PRO A 113 -17.56 1.20 -1.54
N GLU A 114 -18.64 1.77 -1.03
CA GLU A 114 -19.58 2.58 -1.78
C GLU A 114 -18.94 3.83 -2.40
N GLU A 115 -17.88 4.35 -1.82
CA GLU A 115 -17.14 5.52 -2.34
C GLU A 115 -16.44 5.25 -3.67
N ILE A 116 -16.12 4.00 -3.95
CA ILE A 116 -15.44 3.58 -5.18
C ILE A 116 -16.31 2.75 -6.11
N ALA A 117 -17.58 2.49 -5.75
CA ALA A 117 -18.47 1.57 -6.48
C ALA A 117 -18.55 1.87 -7.98
N TRP A 118 -18.64 3.15 -8.36
CA TRP A 118 -18.78 3.57 -9.75
C TRP A 118 -17.47 3.59 -10.53
N ILE A 119 -16.32 3.53 -9.86
CA ILE A 119 -15.00 3.51 -10.52
C ILE A 119 -14.31 2.13 -10.45
N LEU A 120 -14.89 1.14 -9.76
CA LEU A 120 -14.35 -0.22 -9.68
C LEU A 120 -13.92 -0.80 -11.04
N PRO A 121 -14.69 -0.61 -12.16
CA PRO A 121 -14.28 -1.13 -13.47
C PRO A 121 -12.98 -0.50 -14.03
N HIS A 122 -12.52 0.59 -13.44
CA HIS A 122 -11.33 1.32 -13.87
C HIS A 122 -10.14 1.12 -12.92
N LEU A 123 -10.33 0.42 -11.81
CA LEU A 123 -9.28 0.11 -10.84
C LEU A 123 -8.65 -1.26 -11.14
N ASP A 124 -7.40 -1.42 -10.75
CA ASP A 124 -6.67 -2.68 -10.81
C ASP A 124 -6.62 -3.34 -9.42
N TYR A 125 -6.70 -2.57 -8.33
CA TYR A 125 -6.77 -3.06 -6.95
C TYR A 125 -7.39 -2.02 -6.00
N VAL A 126 -7.69 -2.46 -4.77
CA VAL A 126 -8.23 -1.60 -3.69
C VAL A 126 -7.31 -1.69 -2.48
N VAL A 127 -6.96 -0.57 -1.88
CA VAL A 127 -6.20 -0.52 -0.62
C VAL A 127 -7.16 -0.24 0.54
N VAL A 128 -7.06 -1.02 1.60
CA VAL A 128 -7.75 -0.78 2.88
C VAL A 128 -6.71 -0.35 3.92
N MET A 129 -6.83 0.88 4.40
CA MET A 129 -6.02 1.35 5.51
C MET A 129 -6.48 0.70 6.81
N SER A 130 -5.57 0.07 7.54
CA SER A 130 -5.86 -0.49 8.87
C SER A 130 -5.28 0.33 10.03
N VAL A 131 -4.85 1.55 9.71
CA VAL A 131 -4.48 2.63 10.62
C VAL A 131 -4.94 3.96 10.02
N GLU A 132 -4.88 5.05 10.78
CA GLU A 132 -5.06 6.38 10.20
C GLU A 132 -3.89 6.78 9.31
N LEU A 133 -4.17 7.64 8.32
CA LEU A 133 -3.17 8.16 7.41
C LEU A 133 -2.13 9.04 8.11
N GLY A 134 -0.91 9.11 7.58
CA GLY A 134 0.08 10.12 7.92
C GLY A 134 1.30 9.64 8.69
N PHE A 135 1.20 8.63 9.54
CA PHE A 135 2.33 8.16 10.35
C PHE A 135 2.45 6.64 10.40
N GLY A 136 3.68 6.16 10.40
CA GLY A 136 3.98 4.76 10.68
C GLY A 136 3.92 4.43 12.17
N GLY A 137 3.81 3.12 12.52
CA GLY A 137 3.89 2.62 13.89
C GLY A 137 2.65 2.83 14.74
N GLN A 138 1.52 3.16 14.13
CA GLN A 138 0.22 3.27 14.78
C GLN A 138 -0.35 1.90 15.16
N GLY A 139 -1.27 1.90 16.13
CA GLY A 139 -2.01 0.70 16.53
C GLY A 139 -2.97 0.21 15.44
N PHE A 140 -2.96 -1.09 15.18
CA PHE A 140 -3.86 -1.75 14.26
C PHE A 140 -5.33 -1.57 14.67
N ILE A 141 -6.20 -1.18 13.73
CA ILE A 141 -7.64 -1.00 13.96
C ILE A 141 -8.37 -2.32 13.65
N GLU A 142 -8.75 -3.07 14.68
CA GLU A 142 -9.35 -4.41 14.55
C GLU A 142 -10.59 -4.45 13.64
N GLY A 143 -11.42 -3.40 13.65
CA GLY A 143 -12.59 -3.31 12.77
C GLY A 143 -12.28 -3.37 11.28
N MET A 144 -11.02 -3.15 10.88
CA MET A 144 -10.63 -3.22 9.47
C MET A 144 -10.58 -4.64 8.91
N VAL A 145 -10.48 -5.66 9.78
CA VAL A 145 -10.63 -7.07 9.37
C VAL A 145 -12.00 -7.29 8.72
N GLU A 146 -13.05 -6.78 9.35
CA GLU A 146 -14.41 -6.88 8.79
C GLU A 146 -14.58 -6.03 7.54
N LYS A 147 -13.95 -4.86 7.48
CA LYS A 147 -13.94 -4.03 6.26
C LYS A 147 -13.32 -4.77 5.08
N VAL A 148 -12.18 -5.46 5.25
CA VAL A 148 -11.56 -6.26 4.19
C VAL A 148 -12.51 -7.33 3.67
N ARG A 149 -13.24 -8.05 4.55
CA ARG A 149 -14.27 -9.02 4.12
C ARG A 149 -15.36 -8.37 3.28
N ARG A 150 -15.92 -7.25 3.75
CA ARG A 150 -16.97 -6.52 3.03
C ARG A 150 -16.51 -5.99 1.68
N VAL A 151 -15.27 -5.51 1.58
CA VAL A 151 -14.70 -5.11 0.29
C VAL A 151 -14.63 -6.32 -0.65
N GLY A 152 -14.17 -7.48 -0.18
CA GLY A 152 -14.10 -8.72 -0.97
C GLY A 152 -15.48 -9.26 -1.41
N GLU A 153 -16.57 -8.94 -0.68
CA GLU A 153 -17.94 -9.32 -1.06
C GLU A 153 -18.49 -8.47 -2.22
N VAL A 154 -18.09 -7.21 -2.32
CA VAL A 154 -18.61 -6.26 -3.32
C VAL A 154 -17.66 -5.98 -4.48
N CYS A 155 -16.41 -6.44 -4.38
CA CYS A 155 -15.36 -6.18 -5.32
C CYS A 155 -14.54 -7.44 -5.59
N SER A 156 -14.35 -7.81 -6.86
CA SER A 156 -13.51 -8.94 -7.27
C SER A 156 -12.03 -8.58 -7.44
N LEU A 157 -11.66 -7.30 -7.25
CA LEU A 157 -10.29 -6.84 -7.38
C LEU A 157 -9.43 -7.32 -6.20
N PRO A 158 -8.11 -7.45 -6.39
CA PRO A 158 -7.18 -7.69 -5.29
C PRO A 158 -7.34 -6.62 -4.20
N VAL A 159 -7.34 -7.04 -2.94
CA VAL A 159 -7.35 -6.14 -1.79
C VAL A 159 -5.95 -6.12 -1.17
N GLU A 160 -5.36 -4.95 -1.14
CA GLU A 160 -4.15 -4.64 -0.38
C GLU A 160 -4.53 -4.06 0.98
N VAL A 161 -3.76 -4.37 2.01
CA VAL A 161 -3.96 -3.79 3.35
C VAL A 161 -2.69 -3.08 3.79
N ASP A 162 -2.84 -1.81 4.16
CA ASP A 162 -1.75 -0.98 4.65
C ASP A 162 -1.99 -0.50 6.08
N GLY A 163 -0.95 -0.65 6.90
CA GLY A 163 -0.88 -0.19 8.28
C GLY A 163 -1.03 -1.28 9.33
N GLY A 164 -0.21 -1.20 10.38
CA GLY A 164 -0.29 -2.10 11.52
C GLY A 164 -0.02 -3.58 11.24
N ILE A 165 0.56 -3.90 10.07
CA ILE A 165 0.85 -5.28 9.67
C ILE A 165 2.08 -5.80 10.42
N THR A 166 1.89 -6.93 11.11
CA THR A 166 2.86 -7.65 11.92
C THR A 166 2.67 -9.16 11.71
N ALA A 167 3.52 -10.00 12.27
CA ALA A 167 3.31 -11.45 12.27
C ALA A 167 2.02 -11.90 12.97
N SER A 168 1.45 -11.07 13.85
CA SER A 168 0.17 -11.38 14.54
C SER A 168 -1.06 -10.89 13.77
N THR A 169 -0.97 -9.78 13.03
CA THR A 169 -2.11 -9.20 12.30
C THR A 169 -2.20 -9.67 10.85
N ALA A 170 -1.07 -10.04 10.22
CA ALA A 170 -1.04 -10.56 8.85
C ALA A 170 -1.98 -11.76 8.63
N PRO A 171 -2.03 -12.80 9.52
CA PRO A 171 -2.98 -13.90 9.37
C PRO A 171 -4.43 -13.45 9.34
N LEU A 172 -4.81 -12.47 10.17
CA LEU A 172 -6.18 -11.96 10.27
C LEU A 172 -6.63 -11.32 8.94
N MET A 173 -5.73 -10.53 8.32
CA MET A 173 -6.02 -9.86 7.06
C MET A 173 -6.07 -10.83 5.89
N VAL A 174 -5.17 -11.83 5.86
CA VAL A 174 -5.18 -12.89 4.84
C VAL A 174 -6.47 -13.72 4.94
N GLU A 175 -6.88 -14.11 6.14
CA GLU A 175 -8.14 -14.84 6.39
C GLU A 175 -9.38 -14.00 6.04
N ALA A 176 -9.27 -12.67 6.11
CA ALA A 176 -10.31 -11.74 5.67
C ALA A 176 -10.38 -11.56 4.15
N GLY A 177 -9.37 -12.03 3.39
CA GLY A 177 -9.34 -11.98 1.94
C GLY A 177 -8.29 -11.05 1.33
N ALA A 178 -7.42 -10.42 2.14
CA ALA A 178 -6.32 -9.61 1.63
C ALA A 178 -5.38 -10.44 0.74
N ARG A 179 -4.94 -9.84 -0.37
CA ARG A 179 -3.98 -10.44 -1.33
C ARG A 179 -2.59 -9.85 -1.21
N ALA A 180 -2.48 -8.60 -0.77
CA ALA A 180 -1.22 -7.92 -0.54
C ALA A 180 -1.23 -7.27 0.86
N LEU A 181 -0.08 -7.20 1.51
CA LEU A 181 0.08 -6.63 2.84
C LEU A 181 1.29 -5.69 2.84
N VAL A 182 1.08 -4.45 3.28
CA VAL A 182 2.13 -3.46 3.48
C VAL A 182 2.57 -3.45 4.94
N ALA A 183 3.82 -3.81 5.18
CA ALA A 183 4.41 -3.81 6.51
C ALA A 183 5.57 -2.80 6.58
N GLY A 184 5.46 -1.84 7.47
CA GLY A 184 6.46 -0.80 7.69
C GLY A 184 7.24 -0.99 8.99
N SER A 185 6.76 -0.39 10.06
CA SER A 185 7.48 -0.35 11.35
C SER A 185 7.80 -1.73 11.95
N ALA A 186 7.01 -2.76 11.66
CA ALA A 186 7.29 -4.12 12.12
C ALA A 186 8.52 -4.73 11.43
N VAL A 187 8.81 -4.28 10.21
CA VAL A 187 9.98 -4.73 9.44
C VAL A 187 11.25 -3.98 9.88
N PHE A 188 11.19 -2.65 9.95
CA PHE A 188 12.38 -1.81 10.13
C PHE A 188 12.79 -1.55 11.60
N ARG A 189 12.06 -2.09 12.60
CA ARG A 189 12.48 -2.05 14.01
C ARG A 189 13.48 -3.14 14.38
N GLY A 190 13.60 -4.19 13.57
CA GLY A 190 14.52 -5.30 13.74
C GLY A 190 15.43 -5.49 12.52
N ASP A 191 15.89 -6.72 12.29
CA ASP A 191 16.53 -7.08 11.02
C ASP A 191 15.47 -7.19 9.93
N PRO A 192 15.48 -6.33 8.89
CA PRO A 192 14.43 -6.30 7.89
C PRO A 192 14.25 -7.62 7.14
N THR A 193 15.32 -8.40 6.96
CA THR A 193 15.26 -9.71 6.29
C THR A 193 14.52 -10.74 7.15
N GLU A 194 14.82 -10.78 8.44
CA GLU A 194 14.21 -11.75 9.36
C GLU A 194 12.74 -11.39 9.66
N GLU A 195 12.46 -10.11 9.93
CA GLU A 195 11.10 -9.66 10.23
C GLU A 195 10.17 -9.83 9.02
N MET A 196 10.66 -9.55 7.80
CA MET A 196 9.89 -9.79 6.58
C MET A 196 9.54 -11.29 6.42
N ARG A 197 10.51 -12.19 6.59
CA ARG A 197 10.26 -13.64 6.55
C ARG A 197 9.22 -14.07 7.56
N ARG A 198 9.29 -13.57 8.80
CA ARG A 198 8.37 -13.89 9.89
C ARG A 198 6.93 -13.47 9.53
N ILE A 199 6.76 -12.28 8.99
CA ILE A 199 5.44 -11.77 8.57
C ILE A 199 4.87 -12.60 7.42
N ILE A 200 5.68 -12.88 6.39
CA ILE A 200 5.28 -13.70 5.23
C ILE A 200 4.90 -15.12 5.67
N GLU A 201 5.69 -15.76 6.53
CA GLU A 201 5.40 -17.10 7.01
C GLU A 201 4.09 -17.16 7.81
N ALA A 202 3.85 -16.15 8.66
CA ALA A 202 2.61 -16.03 9.41
C ALA A 202 1.39 -15.91 8.46
N GLY A 203 1.44 -15.03 7.46
CA GLY A 203 0.37 -14.88 6.47
C GLY A 203 0.16 -16.16 5.64
N ARG A 204 1.22 -16.77 5.12
CA ARG A 204 1.14 -18.03 4.35
C ARG A 204 0.57 -19.20 5.17
N SER A 205 0.81 -19.21 6.47
CA SER A 205 0.22 -20.23 7.37
C SER A 205 -1.29 -20.12 7.46
N ALA A 206 -1.85 -18.90 7.37
CA ALA A 206 -3.29 -18.68 7.31
C ALA A 206 -3.90 -19.23 6.00
N VAL A 207 -3.26 -19.00 4.86
CA VAL A 207 -3.69 -19.56 3.57
C VAL A 207 -3.75 -21.09 3.61
N ARG A 208 -2.70 -21.74 4.15
CA ARG A 208 -2.65 -23.22 4.26
C ARG A 208 -3.78 -23.77 5.13
N ARG A 209 -4.13 -23.12 6.24
CA ARG A 209 -5.25 -23.51 7.09
C ARG A 209 -6.59 -23.41 6.37
N ALA A 210 -6.81 -22.35 5.61
CA ALA A 210 -8.03 -22.15 4.85
C ALA A 210 -8.20 -23.13 3.67
N SER A 211 -7.10 -23.63 3.10
CA SER A 211 -7.12 -24.57 1.96
C SER A 211 -7.14 -26.04 2.36
N GLY A 212 -6.95 -26.39 3.64
CA GLY A 212 -6.86 -27.75 4.15
C GLY A 212 -8.09 -28.20 4.97
N GLY A 213 -9.13 -27.41 5.05
CA GLY A 213 -10.44 -27.72 5.63
C GLY A 213 -11.50 -27.87 4.54
#